data_b10cdbab1b2edba118dfaadc4876fb71
#
_entry.id   b10cdbab1b2edba118dfaadc4876fb71
#
_cell.length_a   1.000
_cell.length_b   1.000
_cell.length_c   1.000
_cell.angle_alpha   90.00
_cell.angle_beta   90.00
_cell.angle_gamma   90.00
#
_symmetry.space_group_name_H-M   'P 1'
#
loop_
_entity.id
_entity.type
_entity.pdbx_description
1 polymer ?
#
loop_
_entity_poly.entity_id
_entity_poly.type
_entity_poly.pdbx_seq_one_letter_code
_entity_poly.pdbx_strand_id
1 'polypeptide(L)'
;MEDFPKPIKVKIFYDKELKKITGKDSEEAIASEGIDFATQLYFIFSSYPEIQKKFPPGWLGFLLNGREPKEKDVLKDGDKLELLVLKRRIF
;
A
#
# COMPACT_ATOMS: atom_id res chain seq x y z
N MET A 1 -13.87 -11.32 -28.67
CA MET A 1 -13.55 -10.08 -28.01
C MET A 1 -12.71 -10.28 -26.77
N GLU A 2 -11.70 -9.53 -26.62
CA GLU A 2 -10.85 -9.68 -25.48
C GLU A 2 -11.23 -8.80 -24.36
N ASP A 3 -11.15 -9.35 -23.17
CA ASP A 3 -11.45 -8.60 -21.97
C ASP A 3 -10.15 -8.27 -21.29
N PHE A 4 -9.82 -7.01 -21.32
CA PHE A 4 -8.65 -6.54 -20.59
C PHE A 4 -9.07 -6.13 -19.20
N PRO A 5 -8.21 -6.35 -18.20
CA PRO A 5 -8.49 -5.85 -16.87
C PRO A 5 -8.70 -4.35 -16.93
N LYS A 6 -9.69 -3.88 -16.22
CA LYS A 6 -9.97 -2.46 -16.18
C LYS A 6 -9.03 -1.81 -15.17
N PRO A 7 -8.64 -0.56 -15.43
CA PRO A 7 -7.84 0.15 -14.46
C PRO A 7 -8.69 0.52 -13.26
N ILE A 8 -8.09 0.43 -12.08
CA ILE A 8 -8.73 0.88 -10.86
C ILE A 8 -7.81 1.89 -10.21
N LYS A 9 -8.39 2.73 -9.36
CA LYS A 9 -7.66 3.74 -8.63
C LYS A 9 -7.65 3.38 -7.17
N VAL A 10 -6.47 3.33 -6.58
CA VAL A 10 -6.30 3.03 -5.17
C VAL A 10 -5.63 4.24 -4.55
N LYS A 11 -6.22 4.78 -3.50
CA LYS A 11 -5.62 5.90 -2.79
C LYS A 11 -4.70 5.37 -1.72
N ILE A 12 -3.46 5.79 -1.75
CA ILE A 12 -2.44 5.32 -0.83
C ILE A 12 -2.06 6.48 0.07
N PHE A 13 -2.15 6.28 1.38
CA PHE A 13 -1.81 7.30 2.35
C PHE A 13 -0.58 6.88 3.11
N TYR A 14 0.32 7.83 3.33
CA TYR A 14 1.57 7.61 4.03
C TYR A 14 1.58 8.41 5.32
N ASP A 15 2.01 7.79 6.41
CA ASP A 15 2.10 8.53 7.64
C ASP A 15 3.31 9.47 7.60
N LYS A 16 3.50 10.21 8.67
CA LYS A 16 4.52 11.22 8.76
C LYS A 16 5.92 10.70 8.47
N GLU A 17 6.24 9.52 8.98
CA GLU A 17 7.56 8.95 8.78
C GLU A 17 7.77 8.51 7.34
N LEU A 18 6.74 7.93 6.75
CA LEU A 18 6.84 7.47 5.37
C LEU A 18 6.83 8.64 4.40
N LYS A 19 6.18 9.72 4.76
CA LYS A 19 6.19 10.91 3.93
C LYS A 19 7.61 11.42 3.70
N LYS A 20 8.49 11.22 4.65
CA LYS A 20 9.88 11.64 4.50
C LYS A 20 10.58 10.88 3.39
N ILE A 21 10.11 9.68 3.10
CA ILE A 21 10.68 8.86 2.03
C ILE A 21 9.97 9.11 0.71
N THR A 22 8.64 9.12 0.73
CA THR A 22 7.86 9.24 -0.51
C THR A 22 7.74 10.68 -0.99
N GLY A 23 7.89 11.65 -0.08
CA GLY A 23 7.75 13.05 -0.44
C GLY A 23 6.31 13.52 -0.52
N LYS A 24 5.36 12.71 -0.12
CA LYS A 24 3.94 13.06 -0.23
C LYS A 24 3.13 12.42 0.88
N ASP A 25 2.00 13.04 1.21
CA ASP A 25 1.09 12.50 2.21
C ASP A 25 0.27 11.36 1.64
N SER A 26 -0.02 11.43 0.37
CA SER A 26 -0.85 10.44 -0.29
C SER A 26 -0.61 10.48 -1.78
N GLU A 27 -1.04 9.44 -2.45
CA GLU A 27 -1.02 9.43 -3.91
C GLU A 27 -2.06 8.45 -4.40
N GLU A 28 -2.44 8.65 -5.64
CA GLU A 28 -3.40 7.77 -6.27
C GLU A 28 -2.64 6.85 -7.19
N ALA A 29 -2.78 5.56 -6.98
CA ALA A 29 -2.12 4.57 -7.81
C ALA A 29 -3.13 3.98 -8.77
N ILE A 30 -2.70 3.79 -10.01
CA ILE A 30 -3.51 3.12 -11.01
C ILE A 30 -3.06 1.67 -11.04
N ALA A 31 -4.00 0.76 -10.87
CA ALA A 31 -3.70 -0.66 -10.84
C ALA A 31 -4.69 -1.39 -11.73
N SER A 32 -4.47 -2.67 -11.91
CA SER A 32 -5.37 -3.49 -12.72
C SER A 32 -6.41 -4.15 -11.85
N GLU A 33 -7.62 -4.23 -12.36
CA GLU A 33 -8.69 -4.94 -11.71
C GLU A 33 -8.22 -6.35 -11.35
N GLY A 34 -8.51 -6.79 -10.13
CA GLY A 34 -8.10 -8.12 -9.69
C GLY A 34 -6.79 -8.17 -8.92
N ILE A 35 -6.09 -7.04 -8.84
CA ILE A 35 -4.83 -6.99 -8.09
C ILE A 35 -5.11 -7.24 -6.60
N ASP A 36 -4.25 -8.02 -5.95
CA ASP A 36 -4.41 -8.25 -4.53
C ASP A 36 -3.48 -7.33 -3.73
N PHE A 37 -3.69 -7.33 -2.42
CA PHE A 37 -2.93 -6.46 -1.54
C PHE A 37 -1.42 -6.71 -1.62
N ALA A 38 -1.02 -7.98 -1.63
CA ALA A 38 0.41 -8.30 -1.64
C ALA A 38 1.08 -7.76 -2.90
N THR A 39 0.41 -7.88 -4.04
CA THR A 39 0.95 -7.38 -5.31
C THR A 39 1.03 -5.86 -5.30
N GLN A 40 -0.02 -5.20 -4.81
CA GLN A 40 -0.01 -3.75 -4.73
C GLN A 40 1.12 -3.28 -3.83
N LEU A 41 1.33 -3.97 -2.72
CA LEU A 41 2.38 -3.62 -1.78
C LEU A 41 3.75 -3.79 -2.43
N TYR A 42 3.91 -4.83 -3.22
CA TYR A 42 5.14 -5.06 -3.96
C TYR A 42 5.47 -3.86 -4.85
N PHE A 43 4.46 -3.32 -5.54
CA PHE A 43 4.69 -2.16 -6.41
C PHE A 43 5.06 -0.92 -5.61
N ILE A 44 4.46 -0.74 -4.44
CA ILE A 44 4.79 0.40 -3.58
C ILE A 44 6.25 0.29 -3.14
N PHE A 45 6.67 -0.88 -2.68
CA PHE A 45 8.04 -1.06 -2.23
C PHE A 45 9.05 -0.99 -3.38
N SER A 46 8.62 -1.36 -4.58
CA SER A 46 9.48 -1.24 -5.75
C SER A 46 9.68 0.23 -6.12
N SER A 47 8.64 1.04 -5.92
CA SER A 47 8.73 2.47 -6.18
C SER A 47 9.53 3.20 -5.12
N TYR A 48 9.46 2.72 -3.87
CA TYR A 48 10.14 3.36 -2.76
C TYR A 48 10.91 2.33 -1.95
N PRO A 49 12.02 1.83 -2.51
CA PRO A 49 12.78 0.76 -1.82
C PRO A 49 13.35 1.19 -0.47
N GLU A 50 13.45 2.50 -0.25
CA GLU A 50 13.95 3.00 1.03
C GLU A 50 13.02 2.66 2.18
N ILE A 51 11.74 2.42 1.90
CA ILE A 51 10.80 2.08 2.96
C ILE A 51 11.25 0.81 3.66
N GLN A 52 11.55 -0.24 2.88
CA GLN A 52 11.95 -1.51 3.47
C GLN A 52 13.34 -1.46 4.07
N LYS A 53 14.20 -0.61 3.56
CA LYS A 53 15.54 -0.44 4.11
C LYS A 53 15.47 0.20 5.48
N LYS A 54 14.59 1.18 5.65
CA LYS A 54 14.50 1.90 6.90
C LYS A 54 13.60 1.20 7.91
N PHE A 55 12.55 0.54 7.44
CA PHE A 55 11.57 -0.09 8.30
C PHE A 55 11.46 -1.57 7.96
N PRO A 56 12.22 -2.42 8.67
CA PRO A 56 12.18 -3.87 8.39
C PRO A 56 10.81 -4.46 8.72
N PRO A 57 10.57 -5.70 8.33
CA PRO A 57 9.30 -6.36 8.62
C PRO A 57 8.97 -6.28 10.10
N GLY A 58 7.70 -6.04 10.40
CA GLY A 58 7.24 -5.88 11.77
C GLY A 58 7.18 -4.43 12.21
N TRP A 59 7.78 -3.52 11.44
CA TRP A 59 7.75 -2.09 11.75
C TRP A 59 6.67 -1.34 10.98
N LEU A 60 6.04 -1.99 10.01
CA LEU A 60 5.02 -1.36 9.18
C LEU A 60 3.66 -1.94 9.47
N GLY A 61 2.65 -1.09 9.46
CA GLY A 61 1.28 -1.50 9.56
C GLY A 61 0.53 -1.06 8.32
N PHE A 62 -0.54 -1.77 8.01
CA PHE A 62 -1.33 -1.48 6.82
C PHE A 62 -2.80 -1.53 7.16
N LEU A 63 -3.57 -0.59 6.61
CA LEU A 63 -5.01 -0.60 6.74
C LEU A 63 -5.63 -0.46 5.37
N LEU A 64 -6.52 -1.35 5.03
CA LEU A 64 -7.26 -1.29 3.78
C LEU A 64 -8.70 -0.96 4.15
N ASN A 65 -9.11 0.26 3.81
CA ASN A 65 -10.44 0.76 4.18
C ASN A 65 -10.68 0.64 5.69
N GLY A 66 -9.63 0.92 6.47
CA GLY A 66 -9.74 0.91 7.93
C GLY A 66 -9.58 -0.43 8.60
N ARG A 67 -9.29 -1.48 7.83
CA ARG A 67 -9.13 -2.82 8.38
C ARG A 67 -7.80 -3.40 7.95
N GLU A 68 -7.28 -4.30 8.75
CA GLU A 68 -6.01 -4.95 8.45
C GLU A 68 -6.20 -5.90 7.27
N PRO A 69 -5.44 -5.69 6.18
CA PRO A 69 -5.64 -6.52 4.99
C PRO A 69 -4.91 -7.85 5.09
N LYS A 70 -5.37 -8.80 4.30
CA LYS A 70 -4.69 -10.07 4.11
C LYS A 70 -4.02 -10.04 2.75
N GLU A 71 -3.02 -10.89 2.60
CA GLU A 71 -2.23 -10.90 1.37
C GLU A 71 -3.07 -11.02 0.11
N LYS A 72 -4.09 -11.85 0.15
CA LYS A 72 -4.87 -12.13 -1.03
C LYS A 72 -6.14 -11.30 -1.16
N ASP A 73 -6.31 -10.31 -0.29
CA ASP A 73 -7.45 -9.42 -0.41
C ASP A 73 -7.37 -8.66 -1.74
N VAL A 74 -8.43 -8.73 -2.52
CA VAL A 74 -8.47 -8.07 -3.81
C VAL A 74 -8.88 -6.62 -3.64
N LEU A 75 -8.13 -5.73 -4.27
CA LEU A 75 -8.41 -4.30 -4.20
C LEU A 75 -9.46 -3.92 -5.22
N LYS A 76 -10.20 -2.88 -4.90
CA LYS A 76 -11.26 -2.38 -5.77
C LYS A 76 -11.08 -0.91 -6.03
N ASP A 77 -11.70 -0.44 -7.10
CA ASP A 77 -11.63 0.97 -7.44
C ASP A 77 -12.14 1.81 -6.27
N GLY A 78 -11.35 2.82 -5.91
CA GLY A 78 -11.72 3.70 -4.81
C GLY A 78 -11.24 3.25 -3.44
N ASP A 79 -10.59 2.10 -3.36
CA ASP A 79 -10.08 1.61 -2.07
C ASP A 79 -9.03 2.56 -1.50
N LYS A 80 -8.98 2.60 -0.18
CA LYS A 80 -8.04 3.42 0.56
C LYS A 80 -7.06 2.52 1.29
N LEU A 81 -5.80 2.67 0.98
CA LEU A 81 -4.74 1.89 1.61
C LEU A 81 -3.85 2.83 2.42
N GLU A 82 -3.69 2.54 3.70
CA GLU A 82 -2.86 3.36 4.57
C GLU A 82 -1.64 2.57 4.99
N LEU A 83 -0.47 3.20 4.88
CA LEU A 83 0.78 2.64 5.34
C LEU A 83 1.23 3.41 6.55
N LEU A 84 1.54 2.69 7.62
CA LEU A 84 1.86 3.29 8.90
C LEU A 84 3.16 2.72 9.43
N VAL A 85 3.92 3.56 10.12
CA VAL A 85 5.08 3.09 10.85
C VAL A 85 4.63 2.82 12.28
N LEU A 86 4.85 1.61 12.76
CA LEU A 86 4.45 1.25 14.11
C LEU A 86 5.43 1.88 15.08
N LYS A 87 4.90 2.69 15.97
CA LYS A 87 5.74 3.44 16.91
C LYS A 87 6.24 2.57 18.03
N ARG A 88 5.60 1.45 18.24
CA ARG A 88 5.89 0.62 19.36
C ARG A 88 5.92 -0.81 18.93
N ARG A 89 6.99 -1.47 19.31
CA ARG A 89 7.11 -2.90 19.03
C ARG A 89 6.89 -3.65 20.31
N ILE A 90 6.15 -4.71 20.18
CA ILE A 90 5.82 -5.53 21.33
C ILE A 90 6.53 -6.85 21.19
N PHE A 91 7.31 -7.17 22.16
CA PHE A 91 8.03 -8.43 22.18
C PHE A 91 7.67 -9.21 23.42
#